data_6914460bccb73690ff4034212f88e7f2
#
_entry.id   6914460bccb73690ff4034212f88e7f2
#
_cell.length_a   1.000
_cell.length_b   1.000
_cell.length_c   1.000
_cell.angle_alpha   90.00
_cell.angle_beta   90.00
_cell.angle_gamma   90.00
#
_symmetry.space_group_name_H-M   'P 1'
#
loop_
_entity.id
_entity.type
_entity.pdbx_description
1 polymer ?
#
loop_
_entity_poly.entity_id
_entity_poly.type
_entity_poly.pdbx_seq_one_letter_code
_entity_poly.pdbx_strand_id
1 'polypeptide(L)'
;LLDLYRRGKNNGESLLGFIDRTGKIQLKDELIPYTILPSYQEDPQFYVDWEGDEEFSVEDLGPGECAGGALEMIDNRILEAEQELYQARLLAEKHQYAFAINKAYRAVVAGAKAILVTEGIDPNTDADTLAEFDKMIVAKNLMPVEYQNLATKVGDLGNKDASADLTQGKIAFTKGFVDLCRTVTEQIGQDLKLTPVELGQKPI
;
A
#
# COMPACT_ATOMS: atom_id res chain seq x y z
N LEU A 1 -10.77 -36.31 6.87
CA LEU A 1 -9.79 -37.33 6.49
C LEU A 1 -9.37 -38.20 7.67
N LEU A 2 -9.01 -37.63 8.82
CA LEU A 2 -8.61 -38.42 10.01
C LEU A 2 -9.71 -39.36 10.51
N ASP A 3 -10.96 -38.95 10.45
CA ASP A 3 -12.09 -39.80 10.86
C ASP A 3 -12.37 -40.91 9.85
N LEU A 4 -12.20 -40.64 8.54
CA LEU A 4 -12.22 -41.69 7.52
C LEU A 4 -11.13 -42.73 7.75
N TYR A 5 -9.90 -42.27 8.03
CA TYR A 5 -8.79 -43.16 8.39
C TYR A 5 -9.08 -43.97 9.63
N ARG A 6 -9.52 -43.33 10.74
CA ARG A 6 -9.82 -44.06 12.02
C ARG A 6 -10.85 -45.16 11.84
N ARG A 7 -11.87 -44.91 10.99
CA ARG A 7 -12.96 -45.88 10.76
C ARG A 7 -12.61 -46.95 9.71
N GLY A 8 -11.77 -46.58 8.72
CA GLY A 8 -11.51 -47.45 7.58
C GLY A 8 -10.11 -48.08 7.52
N LYS A 9 -9.23 -47.81 8.48
CA LYS A 9 -7.89 -48.41 8.49
C LYS A 9 -7.88 -49.87 8.87
N ASN A 10 -6.99 -50.65 8.28
CA ASN A 10 -6.67 -52.00 8.74
C ASN A 10 -5.78 -51.96 10.02
N ASN A 11 -5.70 -53.08 10.71
CA ASN A 11 -4.88 -53.15 11.94
C ASN A 11 -3.40 -52.88 11.60
N GLY A 12 -2.80 -51.91 12.27
CA GLY A 12 -1.41 -51.50 12.04
C GLY A 12 -1.15 -50.66 10.78
N GLU A 13 -2.20 -50.35 10.01
CA GLU A 13 -2.05 -49.54 8.78
C GLU A 13 -1.73 -48.07 9.11
N SER A 14 -0.71 -47.52 8.43
CA SER A 14 -0.40 -46.08 8.53
C SER A 14 -1.42 -45.25 7.73
N LEU A 15 -1.50 -43.94 8.02
CA LEU A 15 -2.35 -43.01 7.24
C LEU A 15 -1.97 -43.01 5.76
N LEU A 16 -0.67 -43.03 5.46
CA LEU A 16 -0.19 -43.08 4.07
C LEU A 16 -0.62 -44.37 3.38
N GLY A 17 -0.45 -45.52 4.05
CA GLY A 17 -0.92 -46.82 3.52
C GLY A 17 -2.42 -46.85 3.26
N PHE A 18 -3.21 -46.27 4.15
CA PHE A 18 -4.64 -46.10 3.96
C PHE A 18 -4.98 -45.24 2.73
N ILE A 19 -4.28 -44.10 2.56
CA ILE A 19 -4.47 -43.22 1.40
C ILE A 19 -4.12 -43.94 0.09
N ASP A 20 -3.00 -44.64 0.06
CA ASP A 20 -2.54 -45.37 -1.12
C ASP A 20 -3.50 -46.53 -1.47
N ARG A 21 -3.99 -47.28 -0.47
CA ARG A 21 -4.93 -48.38 -0.65
C ARG A 21 -6.32 -47.89 -1.10
N THR A 22 -6.83 -46.84 -0.47
CA THR A 22 -8.17 -46.28 -0.78
C THR A 22 -8.18 -45.56 -2.11
N GLY A 23 -7.08 -44.92 -2.47
CA GLY A 23 -6.92 -44.15 -3.68
C GLY A 23 -7.46 -42.72 -3.57
N LYS A 24 -6.76 -41.80 -4.22
CA LYS A 24 -7.05 -40.36 -4.14
C LYS A 24 -8.44 -39.99 -4.68
N ILE A 25 -8.94 -40.71 -5.67
CA ILE A 25 -10.24 -40.43 -6.29
C ILE A 25 -11.36 -40.74 -5.30
N GLN A 26 -11.35 -41.93 -4.68
CA GLN A 26 -12.34 -42.30 -3.69
C GLN A 26 -12.31 -41.40 -2.46
N LEU A 27 -11.11 -41.05 -1.95
CA LEU A 27 -10.97 -40.12 -0.84
C LEU A 27 -11.50 -38.72 -1.18
N LYS A 28 -11.30 -38.26 -2.42
CA LYS A 28 -11.85 -36.99 -2.87
C LYS A 28 -13.38 -37.02 -2.84
N ASP A 29 -13.99 -38.08 -3.35
CA ASP A 29 -15.46 -38.24 -3.39
C ASP A 29 -16.04 -38.26 -1.97
N GLU A 30 -15.41 -38.98 -1.05
CA GLU A 30 -15.79 -39.01 0.37
C GLU A 30 -15.65 -37.67 1.09
N LEU A 31 -14.79 -36.78 0.59
CA LEU A 31 -14.54 -35.46 1.17
C LEU A 31 -15.40 -34.35 0.55
N ILE A 32 -16.05 -34.58 -0.61
CA ILE A 32 -16.93 -33.62 -1.27
C ILE A 32 -17.96 -33.00 -0.30
N PRO A 33 -18.67 -33.76 0.57
CA PRO A 33 -19.64 -33.17 1.48
C PRO A 33 -19.05 -32.12 2.44
N TYR A 34 -17.76 -32.21 2.74
CA TYR A 34 -17.06 -31.27 3.61
C TYR A 34 -16.49 -30.03 2.88
N THR A 35 -16.66 -29.97 1.56
CA THR A 35 -16.28 -28.79 0.77
C THR A 35 -17.49 -27.89 0.46
N ILE A 36 -18.69 -28.34 0.83
CA ILE A 36 -19.91 -27.55 0.68
C ILE A 36 -20.05 -26.69 1.93
N LEU A 37 -19.91 -25.37 1.75
CA LEU A 37 -20.13 -24.44 2.84
C LEU A 37 -21.63 -24.25 3.05
N PRO A 38 -22.13 -24.37 4.28
CA PRO A 38 -23.51 -24.03 4.56
C PRO A 38 -23.73 -22.53 4.28
N SER A 39 -24.94 -22.17 3.88
CA SER A 39 -25.28 -20.74 3.83
C SER A 39 -25.37 -20.18 5.25
N TYR A 40 -25.18 -18.85 5.39
CA TYR A 40 -25.29 -18.18 6.68
C TYR A 40 -26.64 -18.49 7.40
N GLN A 41 -27.73 -18.63 6.63
CA GLN A 41 -29.04 -18.94 7.19
C GLN A 41 -29.15 -20.38 7.70
N GLU A 42 -28.38 -21.33 7.16
CA GLU A 42 -28.37 -22.74 7.55
C GLU A 42 -27.49 -23.00 8.77
N ASP A 43 -26.33 -22.31 8.84
CA ASP A 43 -25.40 -22.46 9.95
C ASP A 43 -24.64 -21.15 10.21
N PRO A 44 -25.22 -20.22 10.98
CA PRO A 44 -24.57 -18.97 11.34
C PRO A 44 -23.28 -19.18 12.13
N GLN A 45 -23.21 -20.24 12.95
CA GLN A 45 -22.04 -20.55 13.75
C GLN A 45 -20.79 -20.87 12.91
N PHE A 46 -20.98 -21.29 11.65
CA PHE A 46 -19.88 -21.53 10.72
C PHE A 46 -19.12 -20.25 10.35
N TYR A 47 -19.75 -19.10 10.52
CA TYR A 47 -19.21 -17.77 10.19
C TYR A 47 -18.68 -17.01 11.41
N VAL A 48 -18.72 -17.63 12.59
CA VAL A 48 -18.09 -17.11 13.80
C VAL A 48 -16.63 -17.55 13.81
N ASP A 49 -15.72 -16.66 14.18
CA ASP A 49 -14.30 -16.97 14.26
C ASP A 49 -14.03 -18.00 15.36
N TRP A 50 -13.00 -18.82 15.17
CA TRP A 50 -12.64 -19.83 16.16
C TRP A 50 -12.22 -19.15 17.47
N GLU A 51 -12.84 -19.53 18.57
CA GLU A 51 -12.72 -18.88 19.89
C GLU A 51 -13.36 -17.48 20.00
N GLY A 52 -14.06 -17.01 18.97
CA GLY A 52 -14.85 -15.78 18.99
C GLY A 52 -16.28 -16.03 19.46
N ASP A 53 -16.87 -15.04 20.11
CA ASP A 53 -18.29 -15.01 20.49
C ASP A 53 -19.15 -14.26 19.45
N GLU A 54 -18.50 -13.60 18.49
CA GLU A 54 -19.12 -12.75 17.49
C GLU A 54 -18.78 -13.21 16.07
N GLU A 55 -19.58 -12.80 15.09
CA GLU A 55 -19.32 -13.06 13.68
C GLU A 55 -18.00 -12.44 13.23
N PHE A 56 -17.32 -13.13 12.32
CA PHE A 56 -16.11 -12.59 11.70
C PHE A 56 -16.40 -11.23 11.05
N SER A 57 -15.74 -10.21 11.54
CA SER A 57 -15.76 -8.85 10.99
C SER A 57 -14.36 -8.44 10.54
N VAL A 58 -14.25 -7.94 9.31
CA VAL A 58 -13.01 -7.32 8.84
C VAL A 58 -12.70 -6.00 9.55
N GLU A 59 -13.70 -5.42 10.24
CA GLU A 59 -13.55 -4.17 10.99
C GLU A 59 -12.70 -4.38 12.25
N ASP A 60 -12.71 -5.58 12.81
CA ASP A 60 -11.93 -5.95 14.00
C ASP A 60 -10.56 -6.58 13.68
N LEU A 61 -10.29 -6.83 12.41
CA LEU A 61 -8.93 -7.18 11.99
C LEU A 61 -8.05 -5.95 12.19
N GLY A 62 -7.32 -5.94 13.28
CA GLY A 62 -6.19 -5.02 13.45
C GLY A 62 -5.26 -5.10 12.23
N PRO A 63 -4.26 -4.21 12.12
CA PRO A 63 -3.33 -4.23 11.00
C PRO A 63 -2.64 -5.59 10.92
N GLY A 64 -3.21 -6.51 10.11
CA GLY A 64 -2.63 -7.81 9.83
C GLY A 64 -1.27 -7.69 9.13
N GLU A 65 -0.60 -8.81 8.86
CA GLU A 65 0.70 -8.83 8.15
C GLU A 65 0.68 -8.01 6.84
N CYS A 66 -0.44 -7.98 6.13
CA CYS A 66 -0.61 -7.16 4.93
C CYS A 66 -0.60 -5.65 5.22
N ALA A 67 -1.18 -5.22 6.34
CA ALA A 67 -1.17 -3.81 6.74
C ALA A 67 0.23 -3.39 7.22
N GLY A 68 0.96 -4.27 7.92
CA GLY A 68 2.36 -4.06 8.27
C GLY A 68 3.24 -3.87 7.03
N GLY A 69 3.05 -4.70 6.00
CA GLY A 69 3.73 -4.57 4.72
C GLY A 69 3.40 -3.27 3.99
N ALA A 70 2.15 -2.82 4.02
CA ALA A 70 1.75 -1.54 3.41
C ALA A 70 2.36 -0.35 4.16
N LEU A 71 2.38 -0.36 5.49
CA LEU A 71 3.04 0.67 6.29
C LEU A 71 4.55 0.74 6.01
N GLU A 72 5.23 -0.41 5.95
CA GLU A 72 6.65 -0.47 5.58
C GLU A 72 6.89 0.08 4.16
N MET A 73 6.02 -0.21 3.21
CA MET A 73 6.12 0.37 1.86
C MET A 73 5.97 1.89 1.89
N ILE A 74 5.01 2.43 2.65
CA ILE A 74 4.78 3.86 2.79
C ILE A 74 6.04 4.52 3.39
N ASP A 75 6.56 3.99 4.49
CA ASP A 75 7.76 4.52 5.16
C ASP A 75 8.97 4.50 4.24
N ASN A 76 9.19 3.42 3.50
CA ASN A 76 10.27 3.30 2.53
C ASN A 76 10.14 4.33 1.39
N ARG A 77 8.92 4.61 0.90
CA ARG A 77 8.69 5.63 -0.14
C ARG A 77 8.91 7.05 0.38
N ILE A 78 8.49 7.34 1.61
CA ILE A 78 8.78 8.65 2.24
C ILE A 78 10.28 8.82 2.44
N LEU A 79 10.98 7.81 2.94
CA LEU A 79 12.44 7.84 3.09
C LEU A 79 13.15 8.05 1.73
N GLU A 80 12.71 7.38 0.67
CA GLU A 80 13.22 7.58 -0.69
C GLU A 80 13.01 9.04 -1.14
N ALA A 81 11.81 9.60 -0.91
CA ALA A 81 11.53 10.99 -1.26
C ALA A 81 12.45 11.98 -0.54
N GLU A 82 12.71 11.78 0.73
CA GLU A 82 13.63 12.62 1.52
C GLU A 82 15.09 12.49 1.07
N GLN A 83 15.53 11.29 0.75
CA GLN A 83 16.88 11.05 0.24
C GLN A 83 17.09 11.74 -1.12
N GLU A 84 16.13 11.61 -2.03
CA GLU A 84 16.18 12.27 -3.34
C GLU A 84 16.15 13.81 -3.20
N LEU A 85 15.32 14.35 -2.29
CA LEU A 85 15.30 15.77 -1.96
C LEU A 85 16.64 16.26 -1.36
N TYR A 86 17.23 15.50 -0.47
CA TYR A 86 18.55 15.81 0.08
C TYR A 86 19.63 15.86 -1.00
N GLN A 87 19.63 14.87 -1.90
CA GLN A 87 20.56 14.86 -3.05
C GLN A 87 20.33 16.04 -3.99
N ALA A 88 19.06 16.44 -4.21
CA ALA A 88 18.75 17.62 -5.01
C ALA A 88 19.41 18.88 -4.45
N ARG A 89 19.36 19.07 -3.13
CA ARG A 89 20.01 20.22 -2.45
C ARG A 89 21.53 20.19 -2.63
N LEU A 90 22.16 19.04 -2.38
CA LEU A 90 23.61 18.90 -2.53
C LEU A 90 24.08 19.18 -3.98
N LEU A 91 23.31 18.76 -4.97
CA LEU A 91 23.60 19.01 -6.38
C LEU A 91 23.43 20.49 -6.74
N ALA A 92 22.41 21.17 -6.17
CA ALA A 92 22.18 22.58 -6.36
C ALA A 92 23.35 23.42 -5.78
N GLU A 93 23.85 23.07 -4.58
CA GLU A 93 25.03 23.69 -3.97
C GLU A 93 26.29 23.54 -4.82
N LYS A 94 26.38 22.42 -5.57
CA LYS A 94 27.48 22.18 -6.53
C LYS A 94 27.20 22.79 -7.92
N HIS A 95 26.18 23.64 -8.06
CA HIS A 95 25.75 24.26 -9.32
C HIS A 95 25.37 23.25 -10.42
N GLN A 96 25.04 22.02 -10.06
CA GLN A 96 24.60 20.95 -10.96
C GLN A 96 23.06 20.97 -11.13
N TYR A 97 22.53 22.08 -11.62
CA TYR A 97 21.11 22.43 -11.57
C TYR A 97 20.20 21.42 -12.27
N ALA A 98 20.57 20.94 -13.46
CA ALA A 98 19.76 19.96 -14.20
C ALA A 98 19.62 18.63 -13.43
N PHE A 99 20.72 18.17 -12.81
CA PHE A 99 20.68 16.97 -11.97
C PHE A 99 19.89 17.20 -10.67
N ALA A 100 20.01 18.39 -10.08
CA ALA A 100 19.24 18.77 -8.89
C ALA A 100 17.73 18.76 -9.17
N ILE A 101 17.28 19.31 -10.30
CA ILE A 101 15.88 19.29 -10.71
C ILE A 101 15.40 17.84 -10.94
N ASN A 102 16.21 17.00 -11.58
CA ASN A 102 15.84 15.59 -11.77
C ASN A 102 15.66 14.87 -10.43
N LYS A 103 16.54 15.12 -9.46
CA LYS A 103 16.40 14.56 -8.10
C LYS A 103 15.16 15.09 -7.38
N ALA A 104 14.85 16.38 -7.52
CA ALA A 104 13.62 16.94 -6.98
C ALA A 104 12.36 16.29 -7.58
N TYR A 105 12.37 16.01 -8.88
CA TYR A 105 11.29 15.25 -9.52
C TYR A 105 11.12 13.86 -8.92
N ARG A 106 12.20 13.11 -8.79
CA ARG A 106 12.13 11.76 -8.21
C ARG A 106 11.60 11.78 -6.79
N ALA A 107 11.94 12.80 -6.01
CA ALA A 107 11.39 13.00 -4.68
C ALA A 107 9.86 13.21 -4.71
N VAL A 108 9.35 13.99 -5.68
CA VAL A 108 7.89 14.16 -5.86
C VAL A 108 7.23 12.84 -6.22
N VAL A 109 7.80 12.08 -7.16
CA VAL A 109 7.24 10.78 -7.58
C VAL A 109 7.20 9.80 -6.40
N ALA A 110 8.28 9.71 -5.61
CA ALA A 110 8.33 8.83 -4.45
C ALA A 110 7.29 9.22 -3.39
N GLY A 111 7.12 10.52 -3.10
CA GLY A 111 6.08 11.02 -2.19
C GLY A 111 4.68 10.73 -2.70
N ALA A 112 4.42 10.91 -4.00
CA ALA A 112 3.14 10.56 -4.61
C ALA A 112 2.84 9.05 -4.50
N LYS A 113 3.84 8.19 -4.74
CA LYS A 113 3.71 6.74 -4.53
C LYS A 113 3.36 6.38 -3.10
N ALA A 114 3.99 7.01 -2.11
CA ALA A 114 3.65 6.78 -0.70
C ALA A 114 2.16 7.01 -0.41
N ILE A 115 1.59 8.08 -0.96
CA ILE A 115 0.16 8.38 -0.82
C ILE A 115 -0.71 7.36 -1.56
N LEU A 116 -0.32 6.95 -2.78
CA LEU A 116 -1.09 5.99 -3.58
C LEU A 116 -1.14 4.59 -2.94
N VAL A 117 -0.08 4.17 -2.27
CA VAL A 117 -0.04 2.88 -1.54
C VAL A 117 -1.15 2.80 -0.49
N THR A 118 -1.53 3.91 0.14
CA THR A 118 -2.64 3.94 1.13
C THR A 118 -3.99 3.55 0.52
N GLU A 119 -4.12 3.67 -0.79
CA GLU A 119 -5.32 3.31 -1.55
C GLU A 119 -5.14 1.99 -2.34
N GLY A 120 -4.06 1.26 -2.09
CA GLY A 120 -3.75 0.03 -2.79
C GLY A 120 -3.35 0.22 -4.25
N ILE A 121 -2.90 1.42 -4.64
CA ILE A 121 -2.50 1.78 -6.01
C ILE A 121 -0.97 1.83 -6.07
N ASP A 122 -0.35 1.02 -6.94
CA ASP A 122 1.11 1.00 -7.16
C ASP A 122 1.43 1.05 -8.66
N PRO A 123 1.48 2.23 -9.27
CA PRO A 123 1.75 2.38 -10.70
C PRO A 123 3.19 2.03 -11.07
N ASN A 124 3.37 1.46 -12.25
CA ASN A 124 4.67 1.01 -12.74
C ASN A 124 5.54 2.14 -13.30
N THR A 125 4.95 3.23 -13.78
CA THR A 125 5.69 4.35 -14.38
C THR A 125 5.48 5.64 -13.60
N ASP A 126 6.46 6.55 -13.69
CA ASP A 126 6.38 7.88 -13.07
C ASP A 126 5.19 8.70 -13.61
N ALA A 127 4.93 8.60 -14.92
CA ALA A 127 3.83 9.30 -15.57
C ALA A 127 2.46 8.81 -15.04
N ASP A 128 2.29 7.48 -14.92
CA ASP A 128 1.07 6.89 -14.36
C ASP A 128 0.92 7.25 -12.88
N THR A 129 2.04 7.29 -12.13
CA THR A 129 2.05 7.70 -10.72
C THR A 129 1.48 9.10 -10.54
N LEU A 130 1.97 10.06 -11.33
CA LEU A 130 1.52 11.45 -11.23
C LEU A 130 0.07 11.60 -11.70
N ALA A 131 -0.34 10.87 -12.74
CA ALA A 131 -1.70 10.90 -13.25
C ALA A 131 -2.71 10.30 -12.25
N GLU A 132 -2.43 9.13 -11.67
CA GLU A 132 -3.31 8.51 -10.67
C GLU A 132 -3.33 9.32 -9.37
N PHE A 133 -2.20 9.92 -8.96
CA PHE A 133 -2.16 10.83 -7.82
C PHE A 133 -3.08 12.03 -8.04
N ASP A 134 -2.93 12.75 -9.16
CA ASP A 134 -3.77 13.92 -9.47
C ASP A 134 -5.25 13.56 -9.50
N LYS A 135 -5.62 12.43 -10.10
CA LYS A 135 -7.00 11.94 -10.17
C LYS A 135 -7.58 11.66 -8.77
N MET A 136 -6.82 10.97 -7.92
CA MET A 136 -7.24 10.63 -6.56
C MET A 136 -7.36 11.88 -5.69
N ILE A 137 -6.38 12.77 -5.73
CA ILE A 137 -6.34 13.99 -4.92
C ILE A 137 -7.51 14.91 -5.26
N VAL A 138 -7.80 15.09 -6.55
CA VAL A 138 -8.95 15.89 -7.00
C VAL A 138 -10.27 15.25 -6.55
N ALA A 139 -10.40 13.92 -6.71
CA ALA A 139 -11.63 13.21 -6.34
C ALA A 139 -11.95 13.28 -4.85
N LYS A 140 -10.92 13.23 -4.00
CA LYS A 140 -11.05 13.16 -2.53
C LYS A 140 -10.78 14.48 -1.82
N ASN A 141 -10.33 15.52 -2.53
CA ASN A 141 -9.95 16.84 -1.98
C ASN A 141 -8.98 16.72 -0.78
N LEU A 142 -7.97 15.86 -0.91
CA LEU A 142 -7.07 15.46 0.19
C LEU A 142 -5.89 16.41 0.40
N MET A 143 -5.56 17.26 -0.59
CA MET A 143 -4.38 18.11 -0.54
C MET A 143 -4.66 19.53 -1.04
N PRO A 144 -3.84 20.52 -0.63
CA PRO A 144 -3.90 21.89 -1.12
C PRO A 144 -3.84 21.98 -2.64
N VAL A 145 -4.54 22.96 -3.22
CA VAL A 145 -4.60 23.21 -4.66
C VAL A 145 -3.20 23.38 -5.31
N GLU A 146 -2.23 23.86 -4.52
CA GLU A 146 -0.85 24.03 -4.98
C GLU A 146 -0.18 22.69 -5.37
N TYR A 147 -0.64 21.56 -4.85
CA TYR A 147 -0.12 20.22 -5.16
C TYR A 147 -0.99 19.43 -6.15
N GLN A 148 -2.00 20.06 -6.73
CA GLN A 148 -2.78 19.49 -7.82
C GLN A 148 -2.04 19.69 -9.15
N ASN A 149 -2.31 18.82 -10.12
CA ASN A 149 -1.66 18.80 -11.45
C ASN A 149 -0.13 18.66 -11.36
N LEU A 150 0.34 17.72 -10.53
CA LEU A 150 1.77 17.46 -10.32
C LEU A 150 2.51 17.18 -11.63
N ALA A 151 1.91 16.39 -12.53
CA ALA A 151 2.50 16.07 -13.82
C ALA A 151 2.91 17.32 -14.60
N THR A 152 2.06 18.35 -14.60
CA THR A 152 2.36 19.63 -15.28
C THR A 152 3.40 20.45 -14.51
N LYS A 153 3.30 20.51 -13.19
CA LYS A 153 4.19 21.32 -12.33
C LYS A 153 5.62 20.82 -12.26
N VAL A 154 5.80 19.50 -12.37
CA VAL A 154 7.11 18.86 -12.27
C VAL A 154 7.62 18.31 -13.62
N GLY A 155 6.75 18.22 -14.63
CA GLY A 155 7.03 17.58 -15.90
C GLY A 155 8.02 18.31 -16.83
N ASP A 156 8.36 19.57 -16.54
CA ASP A 156 9.30 20.37 -17.37
C ASP A 156 10.78 20.12 -17.01
N LEU A 157 11.16 18.85 -16.94
CA LEU A 157 12.50 18.43 -16.50
C LEU A 157 13.52 18.29 -17.62
N GLY A 158 13.05 18.37 -18.85
CA GLY A 158 13.90 18.39 -20.04
C GLY A 158 14.43 19.78 -20.39
N ASN A 159 14.18 20.79 -19.56
CA ASN A 159 14.49 22.17 -19.89
C ASN A 159 16.00 22.41 -19.82
N LYS A 160 16.59 22.74 -20.95
CA LYS A 160 18.01 23.08 -21.09
C LYS A 160 18.42 24.34 -20.32
N ASP A 161 17.45 25.06 -19.75
CA ASP A 161 17.61 26.35 -19.07
C ASP A 161 17.56 26.22 -17.53
N ALA A 162 18.11 25.15 -16.99
CA ALA A 162 18.19 24.97 -15.54
C ALA A 162 19.05 26.06 -14.91
N SER A 163 18.41 27.09 -14.31
CA SER A 163 19.05 28.18 -13.58
C SER A 163 19.03 27.94 -12.08
N ALA A 164 19.84 28.70 -11.34
CA ALA A 164 19.87 28.66 -9.88
C ALA A 164 18.48 28.95 -9.30
N ASP A 165 17.81 30.00 -9.75
CA ASP A 165 16.51 30.43 -9.22
C ASP A 165 15.41 29.41 -9.50
N LEU A 166 15.36 28.85 -10.73
CA LEU A 166 14.42 27.79 -11.09
C LEU A 166 14.64 26.56 -10.21
N THR A 167 15.90 26.17 -10.00
CA THR A 167 16.26 25.01 -9.18
C THR A 167 15.84 25.20 -7.73
N GLN A 168 16.12 26.38 -7.16
CA GLN A 168 15.71 26.73 -5.80
C GLN A 168 14.17 26.66 -5.65
N GLY A 169 13.44 27.22 -6.60
CA GLY A 169 11.97 27.15 -6.62
C GLY A 169 11.44 25.73 -6.66
N LYS A 170 12.02 24.87 -7.52
CA LYS A 170 11.64 23.46 -7.62
C LYS A 170 11.96 22.69 -6.33
N ILE A 171 13.12 22.91 -5.72
CA ILE A 171 13.50 22.28 -4.45
C ILE A 171 12.57 22.74 -3.31
N ALA A 172 12.21 24.03 -3.26
CA ALA A 172 11.29 24.54 -2.25
C ALA A 172 9.89 23.94 -2.39
N PHE A 173 9.36 23.85 -3.60
CA PHE A 173 8.10 23.16 -3.89
C PHE A 173 8.15 21.71 -3.48
N THR A 174 9.20 20.97 -3.88
CA THR A 174 9.38 19.56 -3.55
C THR A 174 9.46 19.34 -2.04
N LYS A 175 10.16 20.23 -1.32
CA LYS A 175 10.23 20.15 0.14
C LYS A 175 8.84 20.24 0.76
N GLY A 176 8.06 21.24 0.39
CA GLY A 176 6.69 21.40 0.92
C GLY A 176 5.81 20.19 0.60
N PHE A 177 5.94 19.63 -0.59
CA PHE A 177 5.22 18.43 -0.99
C PHE A 177 5.61 17.20 -0.17
N VAL A 178 6.91 16.92 -0.02
CA VAL A 178 7.42 15.77 0.77
C VAL A 178 7.05 15.91 2.24
N ASP A 179 7.20 17.11 2.82
CA ASP A 179 6.78 17.37 4.21
C ASP A 179 5.29 17.10 4.40
N LEU A 180 4.45 17.49 3.43
CA LEU A 180 3.01 17.21 3.47
C LEU A 180 2.70 15.73 3.32
N CYS A 181 3.36 15.02 2.38
CA CYS A 181 3.20 13.57 2.24
C CYS A 181 3.55 12.85 3.55
N ARG A 182 4.64 13.21 4.21
CA ARG A 182 5.00 12.69 5.53
C ARG A 182 3.88 12.95 6.55
N THR A 183 3.41 14.18 6.65
CA THR A 183 2.35 14.55 7.61
C THR A 183 1.07 13.73 7.37
N VAL A 184 0.68 13.56 6.11
CA VAL A 184 -0.51 12.77 5.74
C VAL A 184 -0.31 11.30 6.09
N THR A 185 0.85 10.71 5.79
CA THR A 185 1.12 9.31 6.09
C THR A 185 1.27 9.03 7.58
N GLU A 186 1.82 9.95 8.36
CA GLU A 186 1.90 9.84 9.82
C GLU A 186 0.51 9.92 10.49
N GLN A 187 -0.48 10.56 9.85
CA GLN A 187 -1.87 10.61 10.32
C GLN A 187 -2.69 9.37 9.94
N ILE A 188 -2.14 8.51 9.10
CA ILE A 188 -2.78 7.25 8.74
C ILE A 188 -2.68 6.34 9.96
N GLY A 189 -3.78 6.24 10.69
CA GLY A 189 -3.88 5.34 11.84
C GLY A 189 -3.94 3.87 11.43
N GLN A 190 -4.35 3.02 12.35
CA GLN A 190 -4.49 1.58 12.15
C GLN A 190 -5.36 1.20 10.94
N ASP A 191 -6.30 2.07 10.55
CA ASP A 191 -7.25 1.82 9.45
C ASP A 191 -6.68 2.08 8.06
N LEU A 192 -5.45 2.57 7.92
CA LEU A 192 -4.82 2.96 6.64
C LEU A 192 -5.70 3.87 5.76
N LYS A 193 -6.53 4.71 6.38
CA LYS A 193 -7.44 5.62 5.67
C LYS A 193 -6.86 7.03 5.63
N LEU A 194 -6.85 7.62 4.44
CA LEU A 194 -6.49 9.04 4.27
C LEU A 194 -7.57 9.93 4.87
N THR A 195 -7.14 10.87 5.72
CA THR A 195 -8.00 11.94 6.21
C THR A 195 -7.65 13.26 5.50
N PRO A 196 -8.64 14.12 5.22
CA PRO A 196 -8.36 15.46 4.69
C PRO A 196 -7.43 16.23 5.64
N VAL A 197 -6.41 16.88 5.08
CA VAL A 197 -5.55 17.79 5.85
C VAL A 197 -6.31 19.11 6.07
N GLU A 198 -6.64 19.43 7.30
CA GLU A 198 -7.20 20.73 7.63
C GLU A 198 -6.12 21.81 7.45
N LEU A 199 -6.32 22.66 6.44
CA LEU A 199 -5.44 23.79 6.14
C LEU A 199 -5.50 24.79 7.29
N GLY A 200 -4.47 24.86 8.10
CA GLY A 200 -4.33 25.93 9.09
C GLY A 200 -3.93 25.54 10.51
N GLN A 201 -3.89 24.28 10.85
CA GLN A 201 -3.34 23.87 12.15
C GLN A 201 -1.84 23.64 12.04
N LYS A 202 -1.05 24.64 12.46
CA LYS A 202 0.37 24.40 12.78
C LYS A 202 0.40 23.45 13.97
N PRO A 203 1.20 22.37 13.94
CA PRO A 203 1.46 21.60 15.14
C PRO A 203 2.11 22.55 16.18
N ILE A 204 1.60 22.49 17.40
CA ILE A 204 2.10 23.21 18.56
C ILE A 204 3.42 22.60 18.98
#